data_897743e82b6a7c88e905b5334d00dd8f
#
_entry.id   897743e82b6a7c88e905b5334d00dd8f
#
_cell.length_a   1.000
_cell.length_b   1.000
_cell.length_c   1.000
_cell.angle_alpha   90.00
_cell.angle_beta   90.00
_cell.angle_gamma   90.00
#
_symmetry.space_group_name_H-M   'P 1'
#
loop_
_entity.id
_entity.type
_entity.pdbx_description
1 polymer ?
#
loop_
_entity_poly.entity_id
_entity_poly.type
_entity_poly.pdbx_seq_one_letter_code
_entity_poly.pdbx_strand_id
1 'polypeptide(L)'
;VDLLINGYLKYKELGGKKKLILGGKMQEDDINTLVHDAMEKDKDITYLDYVAHNKKLELYAGMSAFVFPSKAEGFGMPIIEVMRFNKPIIASNLPIFDEITDGNINTFDLYCSADEQIKNLAQIMLNYNANVDESAYEAVVNRYLPERLGKIVYDFVNRYRNNN
;
A
#
# COMPACT_ATOMS: atom_id res chain seq x y z
N VAL A 1 0.25 -10.02 -5.49
CA VAL A 1 -0.56 -10.81 -4.52
C VAL A 1 0.30 -11.93 -3.92
N ASP A 2 1.01 -12.72 -4.74
CA ASP A 2 1.89 -13.84 -4.34
C ASP A 2 2.87 -13.47 -3.22
N LEU A 3 3.61 -12.38 -3.38
CA LEU A 3 4.55 -11.88 -2.37
C LEU A 3 3.83 -11.53 -1.06
N LEU A 4 2.65 -10.90 -1.13
CA LEU A 4 1.89 -10.53 0.06
C LEU A 4 1.45 -11.75 0.85
N ILE A 5 0.90 -12.76 0.17
CA ILE A 5 0.43 -13.99 0.82
C ILE A 5 1.59 -14.74 1.44
N ASN A 6 2.66 -14.99 0.67
CA ASN A 6 3.82 -15.73 1.19
C ASN A 6 4.53 -14.97 2.32
N GLY A 7 4.65 -13.65 2.20
CA GLY A 7 5.17 -12.78 3.26
C GLY A 7 4.31 -12.83 4.52
N TYR A 8 2.99 -12.82 4.37
CA TYR A 8 2.07 -12.94 5.51
C TYR A 8 2.13 -14.32 6.17
N LEU A 9 2.14 -15.40 5.40
CA LEU A 9 2.31 -16.75 5.98
C LEU A 9 3.63 -16.84 6.76
N LYS A 10 4.70 -16.28 6.22
CA LYS A 10 6.00 -16.20 6.92
C LYS A 10 5.92 -15.33 8.17
N TYR A 11 5.19 -14.21 8.12
CA TYR A 11 4.91 -13.38 9.30
C TYR A 11 4.20 -14.18 10.40
N LYS A 12 3.22 -15.03 10.06
CA LYS A 12 2.53 -15.91 11.00
C LYS A 12 3.47 -16.96 11.61
N GLU A 13 4.33 -17.59 10.80
CA GLU A 13 5.36 -18.53 11.29
C GLU A 13 6.30 -17.87 12.31
N LEU A 14 6.62 -16.58 12.14
CA LEU A 14 7.46 -15.81 13.04
C LEU A 14 6.71 -15.27 14.28
N GLY A 15 5.46 -15.68 14.49
CA GLY A 15 4.65 -15.31 15.67
C GLY A 15 3.75 -14.09 15.46
N GLY A 16 3.58 -13.61 14.25
CA GLY A 16 2.67 -12.52 13.91
C GLY A 16 1.21 -12.85 14.26
N LYS A 17 0.49 -11.87 14.83
CA LYS A 17 -0.89 -12.06 15.36
C LYS A 17 -1.96 -11.26 14.63
N LYS A 18 -1.59 -10.37 13.73
CA LYS A 18 -2.55 -9.56 12.97
C LYS A 18 -3.20 -10.39 11.88
N LYS A 19 -4.44 -10.04 11.53
CA LYS A 19 -5.17 -10.65 10.42
C LYS A 19 -4.82 -9.96 9.11
N LEU A 20 -4.93 -10.67 7.99
CA LEU A 20 -4.78 -10.13 6.64
C LEU A 20 -6.14 -9.98 5.99
N ILE A 21 -6.42 -8.79 5.47
CA ILE A 21 -7.57 -8.54 4.61
C ILE A 21 -7.04 -8.19 3.22
N LEU A 22 -7.37 -9.00 2.24
CA LEU A 22 -7.09 -8.77 0.82
C LEU A 22 -8.33 -8.13 0.19
N GLY A 23 -8.18 -6.99 -0.44
CA GLY A 23 -9.27 -6.29 -1.13
C GLY A 23 -8.92 -6.00 -2.58
N GLY A 24 -9.83 -6.32 -3.49
CA GLY A 24 -9.66 -6.03 -4.91
C GLY A 24 -9.99 -7.24 -5.79
N LYS A 25 -10.48 -6.95 -7.00
CA LYS A 25 -10.85 -7.99 -7.95
C LYS A 25 -9.60 -8.69 -8.49
N MET A 26 -9.55 -9.99 -8.38
CA MET A 26 -8.53 -10.81 -9.00
C MET A 26 -8.92 -11.12 -10.44
N GLN A 27 -7.95 -11.05 -11.35
CA GLN A 27 -8.18 -11.25 -12.78
C GLN A 27 -7.60 -12.56 -13.31
N GLU A 28 -6.77 -13.24 -12.52
CA GLU A 28 -6.06 -14.45 -12.92
C GLU A 28 -6.48 -15.64 -12.05
N ASP A 29 -6.79 -16.77 -12.69
CA ASP A 29 -7.24 -18.00 -12.02
C ASP A 29 -6.17 -18.55 -11.05
N ASP A 30 -4.90 -18.47 -11.41
CA ASP A 30 -3.79 -18.91 -10.55
C ASP A 30 -3.70 -18.11 -9.25
N ILE A 31 -3.98 -16.81 -9.31
CA ILE A 31 -4.01 -15.94 -8.11
C ILE A 31 -5.23 -16.27 -7.25
N ASN A 32 -6.39 -16.56 -7.85
CA ASN A 32 -7.56 -17.00 -7.13
C ASN A 32 -7.27 -18.30 -6.35
N THR A 33 -6.66 -19.27 -7.01
CA THR A 33 -6.27 -20.54 -6.37
C THR A 33 -5.32 -20.30 -5.19
N LEU A 34 -4.28 -19.50 -5.38
CA LEU A 34 -3.31 -19.16 -4.33
C LEU A 34 -3.98 -18.52 -3.10
N VAL A 35 -4.93 -17.60 -3.32
CA VAL A 35 -5.67 -16.95 -2.23
C VAL A 35 -6.55 -17.94 -1.49
N HIS A 36 -7.29 -18.79 -2.21
CA HIS A 36 -8.14 -19.81 -1.59
C HIS A 36 -7.34 -20.81 -0.77
N ASP A 37 -6.24 -21.31 -1.31
CA ASP A 37 -5.33 -22.21 -0.59
C ASP A 37 -4.75 -21.56 0.67
N ALA A 38 -4.43 -20.28 0.61
CA ALA A 38 -3.95 -19.54 1.77
C ALA A 38 -5.03 -19.38 2.85
N MET A 39 -6.28 -19.10 2.46
CA MET A 39 -7.43 -19.00 3.38
C MET A 39 -7.80 -20.36 4.02
N GLU A 40 -7.53 -21.45 3.34
CA GLU A 40 -7.68 -22.80 3.93
C GLU A 40 -6.60 -23.06 4.99
N LYS A 41 -5.36 -22.64 4.74
CA LYS A 41 -4.22 -22.80 5.65
C LYS A 41 -4.28 -21.88 6.87
N ASP A 42 -4.75 -20.65 6.70
CA ASP A 42 -4.83 -19.69 7.80
C ASP A 42 -6.17 -18.92 7.77
N LYS A 43 -6.99 -19.15 8.81
CA LYS A 43 -8.32 -18.52 8.94
C LYS A 43 -8.27 -17.02 9.29
N ASP A 44 -7.10 -16.49 9.55
CA ASP A 44 -6.89 -15.04 9.72
C ASP A 44 -6.72 -14.30 8.38
N ILE A 45 -6.76 -15.01 7.25
CA ILE A 45 -6.80 -14.42 5.90
C ILE A 45 -8.26 -14.27 5.47
N THR A 46 -8.64 -13.07 5.05
CA THR A 46 -9.95 -12.77 4.47
C THR A 46 -9.77 -12.12 3.11
N TYR A 47 -10.49 -12.58 2.12
CA TYR A 47 -10.53 -11.99 0.80
C TYR A 47 -11.88 -11.32 0.53
N LEU A 48 -11.81 -10.09 0.02
CA LEU A 48 -12.95 -9.28 -0.42
C LEU A 48 -12.79 -8.97 -1.91
N ASP A 49 -13.60 -9.60 -2.77
CA ASP A 49 -13.52 -9.44 -4.23
C ASP A 49 -13.72 -7.98 -4.64
N TYR A 50 -14.91 -7.46 -4.46
CA TYR A 50 -15.21 -6.06 -4.71
C TYR A 50 -15.36 -5.30 -3.39
N VAL A 51 -14.57 -4.25 -3.24
CA VAL A 51 -14.64 -3.37 -2.07
C VAL A 51 -15.32 -2.06 -2.47
N ALA A 52 -16.58 -1.89 -2.11
CA ALA A 52 -17.29 -0.63 -2.32
C ALA A 52 -16.57 0.53 -1.63
N HIS A 53 -16.72 1.75 -2.17
CA HIS A 53 -15.98 2.92 -1.69
C HIS A 53 -16.10 3.13 -0.18
N ASN A 54 -17.32 3.10 0.36
CA ASN A 54 -17.54 3.27 1.81
C ASN A 54 -16.84 2.19 2.62
N LYS A 55 -16.88 0.92 2.15
CA LYS A 55 -16.21 -0.19 2.81
C LYS A 55 -14.68 -0.03 2.78
N LYS A 56 -14.14 0.49 1.69
CA LYS A 56 -12.72 0.82 1.58
C LYS A 56 -12.31 1.85 2.65
N LEU A 57 -13.10 2.90 2.84
CA LEU A 57 -12.82 3.91 3.88
C LEU A 57 -12.89 3.33 5.29
N GLU A 58 -13.86 2.45 5.58
CA GLU A 58 -13.93 1.73 6.86
C GLU A 58 -12.68 0.86 7.11
N LEU A 59 -12.23 0.14 6.07
CA LEU A 59 -11.02 -0.67 6.15
C LEU A 59 -9.79 0.21 6.42
N TYR A 60 -9.65 1.32 5.72
CA TYR A 60 -8.56 2.27 5.96
C TYR A 60 -8.59 2.82 7.40
N ALA A 61 -9.76 3.21 7.88
CA ALA A 61 -9.91 3.70 9.26
C ALA A 61 -9.59 2.64 10.32
N GLY A 62 -9.96 1.38 10.07
CA GLY A 62 -9.85 0.28 11.04
C GLY A 62 -8.54 -0.51 11.01
N MET A 63 -7.71 -0.38 9.95
CA MET A 63 -6.49 -1.17 9.83
C MET A 63 -5.40 -0.78 10.83
N SER A 64 -4.54 -1.73 11.18
CA SER A 64 -3.32 -1.48 11.97
C SER A 64 -2.16 -0.98 11.10
N ALA A 65 -2.07 -1.45 9.86
CA ALA A 65 -1.13 -1.01 8.85
C ALA A 65 -1.66 -1.36 7.45
N PHE A 66 -1.26 -0.60 6.46
CA PHE A 66 -1.49 -0.89 5.05
C PHE A 66 -0.25 -1.54 4.45
N VAL A 67 -0.39 -2.68 3.79
CA VAL A 67 0.72 -3.39 3.15
C VAL A 67 0.55 -3.33 1.64
N PHE A 68 1.52 -2.72 0.95
CA PHE A 68 1.48 -2.48 -0.49
C PHE A 68 2.77 -2.95 -1.19
N PRO A 69 2.95 -4.29 -1.37
CA PRO A 69 4.18 -4.88 -1.92
C PRO A 69 4.13 -4.91 -3.45
N SER A 70 3.91 -3.77 -4.06
CA SER A 70 3.90 -3.64 -5.52
C SER A 70 5.30 -3.78 -6.10
N LYS A 71 5.43 -4.46 -7.25
CA LYS A 71 6.70 -4.62 -7.97
C LYS A 71 6.93 -3.50 -8.99
N ALA A 72 5.87 -2.81 -9.41
CA ALA A 72 5.94 -1.67 -10.32
C ALA A 72 4.70 -0.80 -10.15
N GLU A 73 4.89 0.51 -10.13
CA GLU A 73 3.82 1.49 -10.00
C GLU A 73 4.11 2.74 -10.80
N GLY A 74 3.05 3.34 -11.34
CA GLY A 74 3.15 4.65 -11.97
C GLY A 74 3.08 5.80 -10.97
N PHE A 75 2.31 5.63 -9.87
CA PHE A 75 2.17 6.65 -8.83
C PHE A 75 1.94 6.05 -7.44
N GLY A 76 0.96 5.16 -7.27
CA GLY A 76 0.63 4.60 -5.95
C GLY A 76 -0.49 5.34 -5.22
N MET A 77 -1.57 5.68 -5.92
CA MET A 77 -2.75 6.36 -5.33
C MET A 77 -3.22 5.77 -4.00
N PRO A 78 -3.25 4.42 -3.80
CA PRO A 78 -3.65 3.84 -2.53
C PRO A 78 -2.82 4.31 -1.33
N ILE A 79 -1.53 4.60 -1.52
CA ILE A 79 -0.64 5.13 -0.48
C ILE A 79 -1.15 6.50 -0.01
N ILE A 80 -1.41 7.42 -0.95
CA ILE A 80 -1.93 8.76 -0.62
C ILE A 80 -3.32 8.68 0.02
N GLU A 81 -4.17 7.76 -0.44
CA GLU A 81 -5.47 7.53 0.18
C GLU A 81 -5.34 7.11 1.66
N VAL A 82 -4.41 6.20 1.97
CA VAL A 82 -4.19 5.69 3.33
C VAL A 82 -3.54 6.73 4.24
N MET A 83 -2.63 7.56 3.73
CA MET A 83 -2.03 8.67 4.49
C MET A 83 -3.08 9.60 5.08
N ARG A 84 -4.24 9.79 4.41
CA ARG A 84 -5.37 10.58 4.93
C ARG A 84 -5.99 10.03 6.21
N PHE A 85 -5.73 8.77 6.54
CA PHE A 85 -6.22 8.09 7.73
C PHE A 85 -5.15 7.96 8.83
N ASN A 86 -3.97 8.55 8.63
CA ASN A 86 -2.84 8.47 9.54
C ASN A 86 -2.52 7.01 9.93
N LYS A 87 -2.48 6.11 8.93
CA LYS A 87 -2.15 4.71 9.15
C LYS A 87 -0.74 4.40 8.71
N PRO A 88 0.00 3.57 9.47
CA PRO A 88 1.30 3.09 9.05
C PRO A 88 1.21 2.38 7.70
N ILE A 89 2.15 2.67 6.82
CA ILE A 89 2.25 2.07 5.49
C ILE A 89 3.52 1.26 5.43
N ILE A 90 3.42 0.04 4.89
CA ILE A 90 4.51 -0.87 4.58
C ILE A 90 4.49 -1.07 3.07
N ALA A 91 5.49 -0.62 2.36
CA ALA A 91 5.56 -0.75 0.90
C ALA A 91 6.93 -1.27 0.45
N SER A 92 7.01 -1.72 -0.79
CA SER A 92 8.31 -1.99 -1.43
C SER A 92 9.11 -0.70 -1.61
N ASN A 93 10.43 -0.81 -1.65
CA ASN A 93 11.35 0.33 -1.81
C ASN A 93 11.42 0.83 -3.27
N LEU A 94 10.25 1.06 -3.89
CA LEU A 94 10.20 1.67 -5.22
C LEU A 94 10.54 3.17 -5.12
N PRO A 95 11.36 3.71 -6.05
CA PRO A 95 11.72 5.13 -6.05
C PRO A 95 10.51 6.08 -6.07
N ILE A 96 9.45 5.69 -6.78
CA ILE A 96 8.21 6.49 -6.81
C ILE A 96 7.55 6.63 -5.43
N PHE A 97 7.63 5.61 -4.57
CA PHE A 97 7.06 5.68 -3.23
C PHE A 97 7.85 6.62 -2.32
N ASP A 98 9.17 6.62 -2.44
CA ASP A 98 10.02 7.58 -1.73
C ASP A 98 9.72 9.02 -2.17
N GLU A 99 9.62 9.24 -3.49
CA GLU A 99 9.28 10.54 -4.07
C GLU A 99 7.92 11.08 -3.59
N ILE A 100 6.85 10.26 -3.65
CA ILE A 100 5.50 10.72 -3.31
C ILE A 100 5.24 10.85 -1.81
N THR A 101 6.02 10.17 -0.97
CA THR A 101 5.82 10.14 0.50
C THR A 101 6.90 10.91 1.28
N ASP A 102 7.88 11.48 0.58
CA ASP A 102 9.07 12.09 1.20
C ASP A 102 9.76 11.13 2.20
N GLY A 103 9.76 9.82 1.91
CA GLY A 103 10.34 8.79 2.76
C GLY A 103 9.59 8.50 4.08
N ASN A 104 8.38 9.03 4.27
CA ASN A 104 7.64 8.91 5.55
C ASN A 104 6.83 7.60 5.67
N ILE A 105 7.26 6.51 5.05
CA ILE A 105 6.63 5.19 5.16
C ILE A 105 7.67 4.12 5.50
N ASN A 106 7.20 2.95 5.96
CA ASN A 106 8.07 1.80 6.16
C ASN A 106 8.29 1.10 4.82
N THR A 107 9.54 0.84 4.43
CA THR A 107 9.86 0.16 3.18
C THR A 107 10.66 -1.11 3.40
N PHE A 108 10.50 -2.08 2.51
CA PHE A 108 11.30 -3.31 2.46
C PHE A 108 11.97 -3.45 1.09
N ASP A 109 13.11 -4.13 1.06
CA ASP A 109 13.89 -4.30 -0.16
C ASP A 109 13.23 -5.30 -1.12
N LEU A 110 13.06 -4.87 -2.38
CA LEU A 110 12.55 -5.64 -3.51
C LEU A 110 13.67 -6.14 -4.44
N TYR A 111 14.88 -5.57 -4.33
CA TYR A 111 15.99 -5.84 -5.24
C TYR A 111 16.88 -6.99 -4.73
N CYS A 112 16.24 -8.07 -4.29
CA CYS A 112 16.88 -9.27 -3.78
C CYS A 112 16.14 -10.53 -4.30
N SER A 113 16.56 -11.72 -3.90
CA SER A 113 15.89 -12.96 -4.29
C SER A 113 14.44 -13.04 -3.78
N ALA A 114 13.60 -13.82 -4.45
CA ALA A 114 12.19 -13.98 -4.06
C ALA A 114 12.03 -14.43 -2.60
N ASP A 115 12.89 -15.35 -2.14
CA ASP A 115 12.88 -15.82 -0.75
C ASP A 115 13.28 -14.73 0.24
N GLU A 116 14.20 -13.86 -0.13
CA GLU A 116 14.59 -12.71 0.69
C GLU A 116 13.50 -11.64 0.72
N GLN A 117 12.82 -11.37 -0.40
CA GLN A 117 11.66 -10.47 -0.43
C GLN A 117 10.57 -10.93 0.55
N ILE A 118 10.26 -12.23 0.56
CA ILE A 118 9.28 -12.82 1.49
C ILE A 118 9.72 -12.63 2.95
N LYS A 119 10.99 -12.89 3.26
CA LYS A 119 11.55 -12.70 4.60
C LYS A 119 11.55 -11.24 5.02
N ASN A 120 11.99 -10.35 4.14
CA ASN A 120 12.03 -8.91 4.39
C ASN A 120 10.62 -8.35 4.67
N LEU A 121 9.64 -8.74 3.86
CA LEU A 121 8.25 -8.36 4.07
C LEU A 121 7.72 -8.88 5.41
N ALA A 122 7.94 -10.15 5.73
CA ALA A 122 7.52 -10.73 7.00
C ALA A 122 8.14 -10.02 8.21
N GLN A 123 9.43 -9.71 8.15
CA GLN A 123 10.13 -9.03 9.23
C GLN A 123 9.67 -7.60 9.44
N ILE A 124 9.45 -6.85 8.36
CA ILE A 124 8.93 -5.49 8.50
C ILE A 124 7.49 -5.49 9.01
N MET A 125 6.65 -6.45 8.63
CA MET A 125 5.30 -6.62 9.19
C MET A 125 5.31 -6.88 10.69
N LEU A 126 6.36 -7.50 11.24
CA LEU A 126 6.53 -7.68 12.69
C LEU A 126 7.02 -6.43 13.39
N ASN A 127 7.87 -5.64 12.75
CA ASN A 127 8.70 -4.62 13.40
C ASN A 127 8.52 -3.20 12.82
N TYR A 128 7.48 -2.96 12.00
CA TYR A 128 7.27 -1.65 11.41
C TYR A 128 7.08 -0.56 12.47
N ASN A 129 7.54 0.64 12.15
CA ASN A 129 7.25 1.80 12.98
C ASN A 129 5.74 2.13 12.89
N ALA A 130 5.04 1.93 13.99
CA ALA A 130 3.61 2.23 14.08
C ALA A 130 3.31 3.72 14.32
N ASN A 131 4.32 4.50 14.69
CA ASN A 131 4.16 5.95 14.85
C ASN A 131 4.21 6.62 13.48
N VAL A 132 3.18 7.39 13.19
CA VAL A 132 3.05 8.17 11.97
C VAL A 132 3.31 9.64 12.29
N ASP A 133 4.12 10.29 11.47
CA ASP A 133 4.21 11.75 11.49
C ASP A 133 3.00 12.32 10.74
N GLU A 134 1.97 12.68 11.49
CA GLU A 134 0.70 13.18 10.95
C GLU A 134 0.91 14.48 10.16
N SER A 135 1.84 15.33 10.57
CA SER A 135 2.11 16.60 9.88
C SER A 135 2.80 16.37 8.53
N ALA A 136 3.72 15.40 8.46
CA ALA A 136 4.34 14.99 7.21
C ALA A 136 3.31 14.35 6.27
N TYR A 137 2.43 13.50 6.79
CA TYR A 137 1.34 12.90 6.00
C TYR A 137 0.38 13.95 5.46
N GLU A 138 -0.02 14.91 6.28
CA GLU A 138 -0.88 16.02 5.86
C GLU A 138 -0.22 16.86 4.76
N ALA A 139 1.05 17.18 4.88
CA ALA A 139 1.80 17.92 3.87
C ALA A 139 1.83 17.17 2.51
N VAL A 140 2.07 15.85 2.55
CA VAL A 140 2.03 15.00 1.36
C VAL A 140 0.63 14.98 0.75
N VAL A 141 -0.40 14.68 1.54
CA VAL A 141 -1.79 14.62 1.06
C VAL A 141 -2.20 15.95 0.42
N ASN A 142 -1.89 17.08 1.05
CA ASN A 142 -2.21 18.42 0.55
C ASN A 142 -1.53 18.73 -0.79
N ARG A 143 -0.36 18.13 -1.07
CA ARG A 143 0.33 18.26 -2.37
C ARG A 143 -0.46 17.68 -3.52
N TYR A 144 -1.19 16.58 -3.26
CA TYR A 144 -1.92 15.80 -4.27
C TYR A 144 -3.43 15.99 -4.24
N LEU A 145 -3.94 17.06 -3.59
CA LEU A 145 -5.36 17.38 -3.66
C LEU A 145 -5.77 17.71 -5.10
N PRO A 146 -6.95 17.26 -5.57
CA PRO A 146 -7.44 17.51 -6.92
C PRO A 146 -7.48 19.00 -7.29
N GLU A 147 -7.88 19.85 -6.34
CA GLU A 147 -7.97 21.30 -6.52
C GLU A 147 -6.59 21.92 -6.79
N ARG A 148 -5.56 21.43 -6.11
CA ARG A 148 -4.19 21.91 -6.28
C ARG A 148 -3.60 21.45 -7.61
N LEU A 149 -3.80 20.19 -7.97
CA LEU A 149 -3.36 19.65 -9.25
C LEU A 149 -4.08 20.35 -10.41
N GLY A 150 -5.40 20.55 -10.30
CA GLY A 150 -6.19 21.29 -11.29
C GLY A 150 -5.69 22.70 -11.49
N LYS A 151 -5.32 23.41 -10.41
CA LYS A 151 -4.73 24.75 -10.50
C LYS A 151 -3.38 24.75 -11.23
N ILE A 152 -2.50 23.80 -10.93
CA ILE A 152 -1.19 23.68 -11.62
C ILE A 152 -1.39 23.49 -13.13
N VAL A 153 -2.28 22.58 -13.53
CA VAL A 153 -2.59 22.34 -14.94
C VAL A 153 -3.19 23.60 -15.60
N TYR A 154 -4.13 24.25 -14.94
CA TYR A 154 -4.75 25.47 -15.44
C TYR A 154 -3.71 26.59 -15.64
N ASP A 155 -2.84 26.83 -14.67
CA ASP A 155 -1.79 27.85 -14.74
C ASP A 155 -0.78 27.51 -15.86
N PHE A 156 -0.42 26.24 -16.03
CA PHE A 156 0.45 25.79 -17.11
C PHE A 156 -0.16 26.09 -18.49
N VAL A 157 -1.42 25.68 -18.70
CA VAL A 157 -2.11 25.88 -19.98
C VAL A 157 -2.24 27.38 -20.30
N ASN A 158 -2.54 28.23 -19.32
CA ASN A 158 -2.64 29.68 -19.54
C ASN A 158 -1.30 30.34 -19.87
N ARG A 159 -0.21 29.90 -19.24
CA ARG A 159 1.14 30.38 -19.61
C ARG A 159 1.48 30.01 -21.05
N TYR A 160 1.15 28.79 -21.46
CA TYR A 160 1.41 28.35 -22.84
C TYR A 160 0.59 29.12 -23.86
N ARG A 161 -0.71 29.41 -23.56
CA ARG A 161 -1.59 30.21 -24.44
C ARG A 161 -1.15 31.66 -24.59
N ASN A 162 -0.55 32.26 -23.56
CA ASN A 162 -0.15 33.65 -23.57
C ASN A 162 1.25 33.90 -24.15
N ASN A 163 2.02 32.81 -24.38
CA ASN A 163 3.36 32.88 -24.97
C ASN A 163 3.41 32.48 -26.45
N ASN A 164 2.27 32.12 -27.04
CA ASN A 164 2.06 31.85 -28.47
C ASN A 164 0.94 32.72 -29.01
#